data_9b4cbc6eec72ba770e05cc67ce81d976
#
_entry.id   9b4cbc6eec72ba770e05cc67ce81d976
#
_cell.length_a   1.000
_cell.length_b   1.000
_cell.length_c   1.000
_cell.angle_alpha   90.00
_cell.angle_beta   90.00
_cell.angle_gamma   90.00
#
_symmetry.space_group_name_H-M   'P 1'
#
loop_
_entity.id
_entity.type
_entity.pdbx_description
1 polymer ?
#
loop_
_entity_poly.entity_id
_entity_poly.type
_entity_poly.pdbx_seq_one_letter_code
_entity_poly.pdbx_strand_id
1 'polypeptide(L)'
;MTRNAGRSSDEYADVTETLRTLLALPEGDPGRIRIRDQVVERCLPLAEHIARRFDGRGEAFEDLLQVARLGLVNAVDRFDPERGSDFVSFAVPTIMGEVRRHFRDAGWAVRVPRR
;
A
#
# COMPACT_ATOMS: atom_id res chain seq x y z
N MET A 1 23.77 -4.44 8.79
CA MET A 1 22.90 -3.45 9.37
C MET A 1 21.48 -3.67 9.05
N THR A 2 20.72 -3.85 10.04
CA THR A 2 19.30 -4.03 9.87
C THR A 2 18.55 -2.73 9.83
N ARG A 3 19.30 -1.68 9.64
CA ARG A 3 18.76 -0.36 9.76
C ARG A 3 17.62 -0.08 8.79
N ASN A 4 17.68 -0.65 7.58
CA ASN A 4 16.66 -0.37 6.61
C ASN A 4 15.30 -0.91 7.03
N ALA A 5 15.28 -2.12 7.53
CA ALA A 5 14.01 -2.68 7.96
C ALA A 5 13.45 -1.91 9.15
N GLY A 6 14.30 -1.60 10.11
CA GLY A 6 13.86 -0.83 11.26
C GLY A 6 13.49 0.58 10.86
N ARG A 7 14.20 1.12 9.89
CA ARG A 7 13.92 2.46 9.45
C ARG A 7 12.59 2.61 8.76
N SER A 8 12.17 1.61 7.98
CA SER A 8 10.85 1.66 7.36
C SER A 8 9.76 1.76 8.40
N SER A 9 9.86 0.94 9.42
CA SER A 9 8.88 0.94 10.49
C SER A 9 8.90 2.26 11.24
N ASP A 10 10.10 2.74 11.56
CA ASP A 10 10.25 4.00 12.28
C ASP A 10 9.77 5.16 11.44
N GLU A 11 10.07 5.10 10.15
CA GLU A 11 9.74 6.20 9.27
C GLU A 11 8.24 6.43 9.20
N TYR A 12 7.45 5.37 9.30
CA TYR A 12 6.01 5.47 9.22
C TYR A 12 5.31 5.22 10.55
N ALA A 13 6.06 5.32 11.65
CA ALA A 13 5.48 5.02 12.95
C ALA A 13 4.32 5.94 13.29
N ASP A 14 4.41 7.19 12.85
CA ASP A 14 3.36 8.16 13.14
C ASP A 14 2.09 7.91 12.33
N VAL A 15 2.16 7.14 11.27
CA VAL A 15 1.00 6.93 10.41
C VAL A 15 -0.11 6.20 11.16
N THR A 16 0.25 5.21 11.97
CA THR A 16 -0.75 4.49 12.74
C THR A 16 -1.56 5.44 13.63
N GLU A 17 -0.87 6.34 14.31
CA GLU A 17 -1.57 7.30 15.17
C GLU A 17 -2.37 8.30 14.36
N THR A 18 -1.86 8.71 13.22
CA THR A 18 -2.59 9.63 12.36
C THR A 18 -3.89 8.98 11.89
N LEU A 19 -3.85 7.70 11.53
CA LEU A 19 -5.05 7.00 11.11
C LEU A 19 -6.01 6.81 12.28
N ARG A 20 -5.50 6.62 13.49
CA ARG A 20 -6.34 6.55 14.67
C ARG A 20 -7.08 7.88 14.86
N THR A 21 -6.39 8.98 14.67
CA THR A 21 -7.00 10.30 14.75
C THR A 21 -8.10 10.47 13.70
N LEU A 22 -7.83 10.00 12.47
CA LEU A 22 -8.83 10.08 11.42
C LEU A 22 -10.11 9.36 11.82
N LEU A 23 -9.96 8.15 12.36
CA LEU A 23 -11.12 7.34 12.68
C LEU A 23 -11.88 7.88 13.90
N ALA A 24 -11.24 8.71 14.69
CA ALA A 24 -11.92 9.36 15.81
C ALA A 24 -12.81 10.52 15.36
N LEU A 25 -12.62 11.02 14.16
CA LEU A 25 -13.48 12.07 13.62
C LEU A 25 -14.81 11.47 13.19
N PRO A 26 -15.88 12.29 13.25
CA PRO A 26 -17.18 11.78 12.80
C PRO A 26 -17.14 11.39 11.33
N GLU A 27 -17.93 10.40 10.99
CA GLU A 27 -18.10 10.03 9.60
C GLU A 27 -18.64 11.21 8.83
N GLY A 28 -18.07 11.45 7.65
CA GLY A 28 -18.45 12.59 6.85
C GLY A 28 -17.71 13.86 7.18
N ASP A 29 -16.93 13.87 8.24
CA ASP A 29 -16.13 15.05 8.55
C ASP A 29 -15.12 15.27 7.44
N PRO A 30 -15.06 16.48 6.85
CA PRO A 30 -14.11 16.72 5.76
C PRO A 30 -12.66 16.51 6.18
N GLY A 31 -12.36 16.56 7.47
CA GLY A 31 -11.02 16.28 7.95
C GLY A 31 -10.58 14.85 7.68
N ARG A 32 -11.53 13.92 7.62
CA ARG A 32 -11.18 12.54 7.31
C ARG A 32 -10.55 12.41 5.94
N ILE A 33 -11.16 13.03 4.94
CA ILE A 33 -10.63 12.94 3.58
C ILE A 33 -9.27 13.61 3.51
N ARG A 34 -9.11 14.75 4.17
CA ARG A 34 -7.84 15.46 4.15
C ARG A 34 -6.74 14.61 4.77
N ILE A 35 -7.00 14.01 5.91
CA ILE A 35 -6.00 13.19 6.58
C ILE A 35 -5.70 11.96 5.74
N ARG A 36 -6.73 11.33 5.18
CA ARG A 36 -6.55 10.17 4.33
C ARG A 36 -5.61 10.48 3.17
N ASP A 37 -5.86 11.60 2.50
CA ASP A 37 -5.05 11.97 1.36
C ASP A 37 -3.62 12.27 1.77
N GLN A 38 -3.43 12.88 2.92
CA GLN A 38 -2.09 13.14 3.44
C GLN A 38 -1.35 11.85 3.74
N VAL A 39 -2.03 10.87 4.31
CA VAL A 39 -1.39 9.60 4.62
C VAL A 39 -1.03 8.87 3.33
N VAL A 40 -1.93 8.85 2.35
CA VAL A 40 -1.63 8.21 1.07
C VAL A 40 -0.40 8.86 0.44
N GLU A 41 -0.40 10.17 0.39
CA GLU A 41 0.72 10.88 -0.23
C GLU A 41 2.03 10.60 0.49
N ARG A 42 1.99 10.60 1.82
CA ARG A 42 3.17 10.34 2.60
C ARG A 42 3.74 8.95 2.36
N CYS A 43 2.87 8.00 2.07
CA CYS A 43 3.29 6.60 1.93
C CYS A 43 3.50 6.17 0.48
N LEU A 44 3.39 7.09 -0.47
CA LEU A 44 3.65 6.75 -1.86
C LEU A 44 5.03 6.11 -2.07
N PRO A 45 6.10 6.58 -1.39
CA PRO A 45 7.39 5.90 -1.57
C PRO A 45 7.37 4.44 -1.16
N LEU A 46 6.55 4.08 -0.19
CA LEU A 46 6.43 2.67 0.20
C LEU A 46 5.86 1.85 -0.95
N ALA A 47 4.82 2.36 -1.59
CA ALA A 47 4.22 1.66 -2.74
C ALA A 47 5.22 1.53 -3.87
N GLU A 48 5.96 2.60 -4.15
CA GLU A 48 6.95 2.55 -5.20
C GLU A 48 8.04 1.53 -4.88
N HIS A 49 8.49 1.51 -3.64
CA HIS A 49 9.51 0.55 -3.24
C HIS A 49 9.05 -0.88 -3.47
N ILE A 50 7.79 -1.16 -3.15
CA ILE A 50 7.25 -2.50 -3.35
C ILE A 50 7.15 -2.81 -4.83
N ALA A 51 6.67 -1.85 -5.64
CA ALA A 51 6.57 -2.07 -7.08
C ALA A 51 7.91 -2.40 -7.69
N ARG A 52 8.98 -1.74 -7.23
CA ARG A 52 10.31 -2.00 -7.77
C ARG A 52 10.77 -3.42 -7.52
N ARG A 53 10.31 -4.04 -6.46
CA ARG A 53 10.70 -5.41 -6.16
C ARG A 53 10.14 -6.39 -7.17
N PHE A 54 9.11 -6.00 -7.90
CA PHE A 54 8.49 -6.85 -8.91
C PHE A 54 8.88 -6.45 -10.33
N ASP A 55 9.73 -5.43 -10.46
CA ASP A 55 10.13 -4.95 -11.78
C ASP A 55 10.96 -6.00 -12.50
N GLY A 56 10.88 -6.00 -13.82
CA GLY A 56 11.67 -6.91 -14.61
C GLY A 56 11.07 -8.29 -14.79
N ARG A 57 9.82 -8.47 -14.43
CA ARG A 57 9.18 -9.78 -14.50
C ARG A 57 8.11 -9.86 -15.57
N GLY A 58 8.22 -9.04 -16.59
CA GLY A 58 7.31 -9.14 -17.72
C GLY A 58 6.17 -8.14 -17.74
N GLU A 59 5.99 -7.37 -16.68
CA GLU A 59 4.98 -6.33 -16.64
C GLU A 59 5.65 -4.97 -16.63
N ALA A 60 5.04 -4.00 -17.29
CA ALA A 60 5.58 -2.65 -17.31
C ALA A 60 5.62 -2.08 -15.92
N PHE A 61 6.74 -1.43 -15.58
CA PHE A 61 6.87 -0.87 -14.24
C PHE A 61 5.77 0.13 -13.92
N GLU A 62 5.35 0.90 -14.91
CA GLU A 62 4.31 1.89 -14.65
C GLU A 62 3.00 1.25 -14.26
N ASP A 63 2.70 0.09 -14.82
CA ASP A 63 1.52 -0.65 -14.41
C ASP A 63 1.66 -1.17 -12.99
N LEU A 64 2.84 -1.68 -12.66
CA LEU A 64 3.09 -2.16 -11.30
C LEU A 64 2.96 -1.03 -10.30
N LEU A 65 3.45 0.14 -10.65
CA LEU A 65 3.38 1.29 -9.77
C LEU A 65 1.93 1.70 -9.52
N GLN A 66 1.12 1.72 -10.57
CA GLN A 66 -0.29 2.05 -10.41
C GLN A 66 -1.00 1.05 -9.50
N VAL A 67 -0.72 -0.23 -9.71
CA VAL A 67 -1.36 -1.26 -8.90
C VAL A 67 -0.90 -1.16 -7.45
N ALA A 68 0.38 -0.88 -7.24
CA ALA A 68 0.89 -0.73 -5.87
C ALA A 68 0.24 0.47 -5.18
N ARG A 69 0.04 1.55 -5.92
CA ARG A 69 -0.63 2.72 -5.34
C ARG A 69 -2.07 2.43 -4.99
N LEU A 70 -2.77 1.68 -5.84
CA LEU A 70 -4.11 1.24 -5.50
C LEU A 70 -4.12 0.39 -4.24
N GLY A 71 -3.15 -0.51 -4.13
CA GLY A 71 -3.03 -1.32 -2.93
C GLY A 71 -2.80 -0.47 -1.70
N LEU A 72 -2.02 0.59 -1.84
CA LEU A 72 -1.79 1.50 -0.73
C LEU A 72 -3.09 2.19 -0.31
N VAL A 73 -3.85 2.69 -1.27
CA VAL A 73 -5.13 3.33 -0.96
C VAL A 73 -6.05 2.35 -0.25
N ASN A 74 -6.12 1.12 -0.73
CA ASN A 74 -6.92 0.11 -0.07
C ASN A 74 -6.45 -0.14 1.35
N ALA A 75 -5.13 -0.16 1.56
CA ALA A 75 -4.59 -0.37 2.89
C ALA A 75 -4.99 0.76 3.83
N VAL A 76 -4.88 2.00 3.36
CA VAL A 76 -5.26 3.14 4.18
C VAL A 76 -6.74 3.05 4.56
N ASP A 77 -7.57 2.70 3.61
CA ASP A 77 -9.01 2.66 3.84
C ASP A 77 -9.46 1.52 4.74
N ARG A 78 -8.69 0.43 4.76
CA ARG A 78 -9.09 -0.76 5.50
C ARG A 78 -8.36 -0.95 6.81
N PHE A 79 -7.33 -0.17 7.06
CA PHE A 79 -6.52 -0.36 8.26
C PHE A 79 -7.34 -0.11 9.52
N ASP A 80 -7.20 -1.01 10.46
CA ASP A 80 -7.87 -0.89 11.76
C ASP A 80 -6.78 -0.81 12.83
N PRO A 81 -6.53 0.40 13.37
CA PRO A 81 -5.47 0.55 14.36
C PRO A 81 -5.74 -0.21 15.65
N GLU A 82 -6.99 -0.64 15.87
CA GLU A 82 -7.31 -1.37 17.09
C GLU A 82 -6.98 -2.85 17.00
N ARG A 83 -6.49 -3.30 15.84
CA ARG A 83 -6.17 -4.71 15.70
C ARG A 83 -4.78 -5.07 16.17
N GLY A 84 -4.02 -4.10 16.64
CA GLY A 84 -2.76 -4.39 17.30
C GLY A 84 -1.53 -4.34 16.42
N SER A 85 -1.66 -4.20 15.11
CA SER A 85 -0.48 -4.07 14.28
C SER A 85 -0.34 -2.63 13.80
N ASP A 86 0.86 -2.25 13.44
CA ASP A 86 1.09 -0.93 12.88
C ASP A 86 0.71 -0.91 11.40
N PHE A 87 0.63 0.29 10.86
CA PHE A 87 0.15 0.44 9.49
C PHE A 87 1.05 -0.27 8.48
N VAL A 88 2.37 -0.15 8.61
CA VAL A 88 3.26 -0.75 7.63
C VAL A 88 3.10 -2.26 7.59
N SER A 89 2.97 -2.88 8.75
CA SER A 89 2.80 -4.33 8.81
C SER A 89 1.53 -4.78 8.09
N PHE A 90 0.51 -3.95 8.10
CA PHE A 90 -0.72 -4.26 7.38
C PHE A 90 -0.61 -3.89 5.90
N ALA A 91 0.03 -2.76 5.61
CA ALA A 91 0.04 -2.22 4.24
C ALA A 91 0.91 -3.04 3.31
N VAL A 92 2.08 -3.49 3.77
CA VAL A 92 3.00 -4.19 2.89
C VAL A 92 2.37 -5.44 2.28
N PRO A 93 1.80 -6.37 3.07
CA PRO A 93 1.18 -7.52 2.44
C PRO A 93 -0.04 -7.17 1.60
N THR A 94 -0.76 -6.12 1.96
CA THR A 94 -1.91 -5.69 1.16
C THR A 94 -1.47 -5.21 -0.21
N ILE A 95 -0.44 -4.38 -0.25
CA ILE A 95 0.08 -3.88 -1.52
C ILE A 95 0.66 -5.02 -2.35
N MET A 96 1.44 -5.89 -1.71
CA MET A 96 2.03 -7.01 -2.42
C MET A 96 0.96 -7.94 -2.98
N GLY A 97 -0.13 -8.10 -2.24
CA GLY A 97 -1.22 -8.92 -2.73
C GLY A 97 -1.83 -8.38 -4.01
N GLU A 98 -1.99 -7.06 -4.08
CA GLU A 98 -2.53 -6.45 -5.30
C GLU A 98 -1.58 -6.62 -6.47
N VAL A 99 -0.28 -6.45 -6.23
CA VAL A 99 0.69 -6.61 -7.31
C VAL A 99 0.71 -8.06 -7.80
N ARG A 100 0.69 -9.01 -6.88
CA ARG A 100 0.68 -10.42 -7.28
C ARG A 100 -0.57 -10.78 -8.04
N ARG A 101 -1.70 -10.21 -7.65
CA ARG A 101 -2.94 -10.45 -8.36
C ARG A 101 -2.86 -9.90 -9.78
N HIS A 102 -2.24 -8.73 -9.94
CA HIS A 102 -2.04 -8.18 -11.26
C HIS A 102 -1.24 -9.13 -12.15
N PHE A 103 -0.15 -9.69 -11.61
CA PHE A 103 0.65 -10.64 -12.37
C PHE A 103 -0.16 -11.88 -12.73
N ARG A 104 -0.94 -12.39 -11.81
CA ARG A 104 -1.74 -13.57 -12.07
C ARG A 104 -2.74 -13.32 -13.19
N ASP A 105 -3.40 -12.18 -13.12
CA ASP A 105 -4.43 -11.86 -14.11
C ASP A 105 -3.79 -11.61 -15.46
N ALA A 106 -2.69 -10.89 -15.50
CA ALA A 106 -2.01 -10.62 -16.77
C ALA A 106 -1.43 -11.90 -17.37
N GLY A 107 -0.82 -12.73 -16.51
CA GLY A 107 -0.27 -13.98 -16.97
C GLY A 107 -1.32 -14.90 -17.53
N TRP A 108 -2.46 -14.95 -16.87
CA TRP A 108 -3.55 -15.79 -17.34
C TRP A 108 -4.06 -15.30 -18.70
N ALA A 109 -4.23 -14.00 -18.83
CA ALA A 109 -4.70 -13.41 -20.07
C ALA A 109 -3.74 -13.68 -21.21
N VAL A 110 -2.45 -13.59 -20.94
CA VAL A 110 -1.44 -13.83 -21.96
C VAL A 110 -1.43 -15.29 -22.36
N ARG A 111 -1.59 -16.18 -21.39
CA ARG A 111 -1.48 -17.59 -21.69
C ARG A 111 -2.62 -18.13 -22.51
N VAL A 112 -3.80 -17.58 -22.32
CA VAL A 112 -4.96 -18.08 -23.05
C VAL A 112 -4.77 -18.02 -24.56
N PRO A 113 -4.33 -16.88 -25.11
CA PRO A 113 -4.18 -16.82 -26.56
C PRO A 113 -3.13 -17.74 -27.13
N ARG A 114 -2.24 -18.19 -26.29
CA ARG A 114 -1.15 -19.01 -26.81
C ARG A 114 -1.52 -20.46 -27.02
N ARG A 115 -2.66 -20.85 -26.55
CA ARG A 115 -3.08 -22.22 -26.78
C ARG A 115 -3.74 -22.39 -28.13
#